data_17c28386a81f72adb745837165b5b5a0
#
_entry.id   17c28386a81f72adb745837165b5b5a0
#
_cell.length_a   1.000
_cell.length_b   1.000
_cell.length_c   1.000
_cell.angle_alpha   90.00
_cell.angle_beta   90.00
_cell.angle_gamma   90.00
#
_symmetry.space_group_name_H-M   'P 1'
#
loop_
_entity.id
_entity.type
_entity.pdbx_description
1 polymer ?
#
loop_
_entity_poly.entity_id
_entity_poly.type
_entity_poly.pdbx_seq_one_letter_code
_entity_poly.pdbx_strand_id
1 'polypeptide(L)'
;VPALDDHPLRYTLNSELHARPFPSLTAPHVAAYLAVRPSGEAARRDRSVDLQQLRDLLAHYGAPLPAEDATHYFGPMGKYTLKWEQHTEFVTYTVFLDQLGQRPFDPAEFDVFPQDWRAGLNAQRITSILLRLVPRPPQDAQIAEALQDWFVPESLAVASVLEDAAVIASDFRIDPAGHMRMAVFATEGTGSRRLGRIVQRLCEIETYKSMSMLGFAKVREFAGQLDRIDAELNDLMAGMAGTSAMAEDTLHRLLDISVGLEALSADASYRLGATEAYQAIVAQRIGALRETRFMARQGFDEFMMRRYEPAMRTVT
;
A
#
# COMPACT_ATOMS: atom_id res chain seq x y z
N VAL A 1 49.68 -4.80 -12.48
CA VAL A 1 48.63 -3.76 -12.70
C VAL A 1 48.00 -3.52 -11.35
N PRO A 2 48.00 -2.31 -10.76
CA PRO A 2 47.29 -2.06 -9.53
C PRO A 2 45.82 -2.37 -9.78
N ALA A 3 45.23 -3.19 -8.91
CA ALA A 3 43.82 -3.48 -8.93
C ALA A 3 43.07 -2.16 -8.70
N LEU A 4 42.03 -1.89 -9.49
CA LEU A 4 41.12 -0.78 -9.23
C LEU A 4 40.43 -1.03 -7.88
N ASP A 5 40.47 -0.03 -7.02
CA ASP A 5 39.75 -0.10 -5.75
C ASP A 5 38.24 -0.02 -5.99
N ASP A 6 37.49 -0.90 -5.35
CA ASP A 6 36.03 -0.90 -5.41
C ASP A 6 35.46 0.25 -4.59
N HIS A 7 34.41 0.89 -5.11
CA HIS A 7 33.63 1.84 -4.33
C HIS A 7 33.05 1.13 -3.07
N PRO A 8 33.14 1.73 -1.86
CA PRO A 8 32.72 1.06 -0.61
C PRO A 8 31.30 0.48 -0.62
N LEU A 9 30.38 1.09 -1.38
CA LEU A 9 28.98 0.66 -1.49
C LEU A 9 28.72 -0.30 -2.65
N ARG A 10 29.70 -0.69 -3.45
CA ARG A 10 29.49 -1.49 -4.68
C ARG A 10 28.73 -2.78 -4.40
N TYR A 11 29.18 -3.55 -3.44
CA TYR A 11 28.56 -4.84 -3.09
C TYR A 11 27.22 -4.66 -2.41
N THR A 12 27.08 -3.71 -1.50
CA THR A 12 25.83 -3.40 -0.80
C THR A 12 24.75 -2.99 -1.80
N LEU A 13 25.04 -2.06 -2.72
CA LEU A 13 24.08 -1.62 -3.72
C LEU A 13 23.71 -2.72 -4.71
N ASN A 14 24.67 -3.57 -5.11
CA ASN A 14 24.35 -4.70 -5.97
C ASN A 14 23.48 -5.75 -5.24
N SER A 15 23.75 -6.02 -3.97
CA SER A 15 22.98 -6.98 -3.17
C SER A 15 21.54 -6.50 -2.96
N GLU A 16 21.30 -5.19 -2.84
CA GLU A 16 19.95 -4.61 -2.69
C GLU A 16 19.04 -4.94 -3.89
N LEU A 17 19.58 -5.10 -5.10
CA LEU A 17 18.82 -5.48 -6.29
C LEU A 17 18.23 -6.90 -6.19
N HIS A 18 18.80 -7.75 -5.35
CA HIS A 18 18.40 -9.14 -5.15
C HIS A 18 17.72 -9.39 -3.79
N ALA A 19 17.63 -8.36 -2.96
CA ALA A 19 17.22 -8.46 -1.56
C ALA A 19 15.76 -8.87 -1.37
N ARG A 20 14.87 -8.58 -2.35
CA ARG A 20 13.42 -8.75 -2.24
C ARG A 20 12.85 -9.69 -3.29
N PRO A 21 13.08 -11.03 -3.14
CA PRO A 21 12.57 -11.99 -4.10
C PRO A 21 11.03 -12.06 -4.06
N PHE A 22 10.45 -12.40 -5.21
CA PHE A 22 9.03 -12.75 -5.26
C PHE A 22 8.81 -14.11 -4.58
N PRO A 23 7.70 -14.27 -3.83
CA PRO A 23 7.34 -15.56 -3.28
C PRO A 23 7.09 -16.58 -4.40
N SER A 24 7.32 -17.85 -4.10
CA SER A 24 6.96 -18.96 -4.99
C SER A 24 5.72 -19.61 -4.40
N LEU A 25 4.57 -19.49 -5.08
CA LEU A 25 3.27 -19.94 -4.57
C LEU A 25 2.63 -20.94 -5.53
N THR A 26 1.93 -21.90 -4.96
CA THR A 26 1.07 -22.84 -5.70
C THR A 26 -0.36 -22.73 -5.17
N ALA A 27 -1.37 -22.97 -5.99
CA ALA A 27 -2.73 -23.06 -5.50
C ALA A 27 -2.98 -24.47 -4.90
N PRO A 28 -3.69 -24.59 -3.76
CA PRO A 28 -4.35 -23.54 -3.01
C PRO A 28 -3.45 -22.86 -1.95
N HIS A 29 -3.63 -21.54 -1.73
CA HIS A 29 -2.96 -20.77 -0.67
C HIS A 29 -3.86 -19.63 -0.18
N VAL A 30 -3.62 -19.16 1.05
CA VAL A 30 -4.11 -17.87 1.53
C VAL A 30 -2.91 -16.97 1.81
N ALA A 31 -3.02 -15.68 1.47
CA ALA A 31 -2.09 -14.67 1.93
C ALA A 31 -2.83 -13.70 2.86
N ALA A 32 -2.44 -13.68 4.13
CA ALA A 32 -2.84 -12.65 5.07
C ALA A 32 -1.81 -11.51 5.00
N TYR A 33 -2.25 -10.35 4.54
CA TYR A 33 -1.39 -9.19 4.32
C TYR A 33 -1.75 -8.04 5.22
N LEU A 34 -0.74 -7.39 5.79
CA LEU A 34 -0.86 -6.22 6.65
C LEU A 34 0.16 -5.17 6.24
N ALA A 35 -0.29 -3.96 5.95
CA ALA A 35 0.56 -2.78 5.82
C ALA A 35 0.25 -1.80 6.95
N VAL A 36 1.28 -1.38 7.67
CA VAL A 36 1.18 -0.43 8.78
C VAL A 36 2.09 0.76 8.56
N ARG A 37 1.62 1.93 8.95
CA ARG A 37 2.41 3.16 8.98
C ARG A 37 2.75 3.47 10.43
N PRO A 38 4.04 3.45 10.81
CA PRO A 38 4.49 3.86 12.13
C PRO A 38 4.07 5.29 12.45
N SER A 39 3.82 5.57 13.73
CA SER A 39 3.48 6.90 14.20
C SER A 39 4.68 7.86 14.07
N GLY A 40 4.42 9.13 13.75
CA GLY A 40 5.43 10.18 13.60
C GLY A 40 5.83 10.48 12.16
N GLU A 41 6.83 11.36 12.00
CA GLU A 41 7.36 11.77 10.70
C GLU A 41 8.23 10.67 10.09
N ALA A 42 7.96 10.29 8.85
CA ALA A 42 8.66 9.22 8.14
C ALA A 42 10.18 9.42 8.06
N ALA A 43 10.62 10.67 7.90
CA ALA A 43 12.05 11.01 7.78
C ALA A 43 12.83 10.87 9.10
N ARG A 44 12.15 10.93 10.25
CA ARG A 44 12.77 10.91 11.59
C ARG A 44 12.45 9.66 12.39
N ARG A 45 11.72 8.68 11.80
CA ARG A 45 11.33 7.49 12.54
C ARG A 45 12.51 6.59 12.87
N ASP A 46 12.48 6.00 14.04
CA ASP A 46 13.41 4.94 14.42
C ASP A 46 12.99 3.62 13.77
N ARG A 47 13.77 3.20 12.77
CA ARG A 47 13.53 1.95 12.01
C ARG A 47 13.86 0.69 12.81
N SER A 48 14.59 0.80 13.93
CA SER A 48 14.88 -0.33 14.81
C SER A 48 13.62 -0.86 15.49
N VAL A 49 12.62 -0.01 15.72
CA VAL A 49 11.31 -0.38 16.26
C VAL A 49 10.59 -1.35 15.31
N ASP A 50 10.64 -1.12 14.01
CA ASP A 50 10.01 -2.00 13.02
C ASP A 50 10.65 -3.40 13.04
N LEU A 51 11.98 -3.45 13.15
CA LEU A 51 12.73 -4.70 13.23
C LEU A 51 12.46 -5.44 14.53
N GLN A 52 12.32 -4.72 15.64
CA GLN A 52 11.96 -5.34 16.92
C GLN A 52 10.55 -5.93 16.87
N GLN A 53 9.57 -5.24 16.27
CA GLN A 53 8.23 -5.77 16.06
C GLN A 53 8.22 -7.05 15.20
N LEU A 54 9.08 -7.12 14.18
CA LEU A 54 9.28 -8.36 13.40
C LEU A 54 9.85 -9.47 14.29
N ARG A 55 10.87 -9.18 15.10
CA ARG A 55 11.50 -10.15 16.00
C ARG A 55 10.51 -10.70 17.03
N ASP A 56 9.67 -9.85 17.58
CA ASP A 56 8.62 -10.24 18.53
C ASP A 56 7.60 -11.20 17.87
N LEU A 57 7.20 -10.91 16.62
CA LEU A 57 6.33 -11.79 15.85
C LEU A 57 7.00 -13.15 15.59
N LEU A 58 8.25 -13.15 15.14
CA LEU A 58 8.99 -14.38 14.87
C LEU A 58 9.23 -15.20 16.16
N ALA A 59 9.54 -14.53 17.26
CA ALA A 59 9.72 -15.17 18.57
C ALA A 59 8.44 -15.84 19.07
N HIS A 60 7.26 -15.21 18.85
CA HIS A 60 5.97 -15.83 19.18
C HIS A 60 5.78 -17.19 18.50
N TYR A 61 6.31 -17.35 17.28
CA TYR A 61 6.23 -18.60 16.51
C TYR A 61 7.45 -19.50 16.67
N GLY A 62 8.42 -19.14 17.51
CA GLY A 62 9.68 -19.88 17.67
C GLY A 62 10.51 -19.94 16.37
N ALA A 63 10.39 -18.92 15.53
CA ALA A 63 11.05 -18.86 14.22
C ALA A 63 12.46 -18.23 14.30
N PRO A 64 13.34 -18.50 13.33
CA PRO A 64 14.67 -17.88 13.26
C PRO A 64 14.56 -16.34 13.17
N LEU A 65 15.41 -15.64 13.93
CA LEU A 65 15.44 -14.19 13.92
C LEU A 65 16.26 -13.66 12.73
N PRO A 66 15.89 -12.49 12.16
CA PRO A 66 16.64 -11.84 11.09
C PRO A 66 17.95 -11.23 11.62
N ALA A 67 18.83 -10.82 10.69
CA ALA A 67 20.02 -10.01 10.99
C ALA A 67 19.65 -8.69 11.71
N GLU A 68 20.62 -8.09 12.41
CA GLU A 68 20.39 -6.88 13.22
C GLU A 68 20.09 -5.61 12.40
N ASP A 69 20.50 -5.61 11.15
CA ASP A 69 20.31 -4.53 10.18
C ASP A 69 19.32 -4.89 9.06
N ALA A 70 18.53 -5.96 9.23
CA ALA A 70 17.63 -6.43 8.20
C ALA A 70 16.56 -5.37 7.84
N THR A 71 16.42 -5.09 6.56
CA THR A 71 15.36 -4.25 5.97
C THR A 71 14.27 -5.09 5.31
N HIS A 72 14.46 -6.37 5.20
CA HIS A 72 13.52 -7.36 4.66
C HIS A 72 13.76 -8.73 5.32
N TYR A 73 12.71 -9.54 5.31
CA TYR A 73 12.76 -10.94 5.75
C TYR A 73 11.88 -11.78 4.84
N PHE A 74 12.37 -12.93 4.44
CA PHE A 74 11.57 -13.95 3.77
C PHE A 74 12.00 -15.32 4.28
N GLY A 75 11.13 -15.97 5.06
CA GLY A 75 11.48 -17.21 5.71
C GLY A 75 10.35 -17.83 6.53
N PRO A 76 10.66 -18.92 7.26
CA PRO A 76 9.67 -19.65 8.06
C PRO A 76 9.20 -18.81 9.24
N MET A 77 7.91 -18.97 9.58
CA MET A 77 7.25 -18.46 10.79
C MET A 77 6.35 -19.57 11.35
N GLY A 78 6.93 -20.47 12.13
CA GLY A 78 6.27 -21.71 12.55
C GLY A 78 5.91 -22.58 11.36
N LYS A 79 4.62 -22.90 11.18
CA LYS A 79 4.11 -23.64 10.01
C LYS A 79 3.81 -22.75 8.79
N TYR A 80 4.00 -21.44 8.90
CA TYR A 80 3.74 -20.45 7.85
C TYR A 80 5.04 -19.95 7.23
N THR A 81 4.93 -19.22 6.13
CA THR A 81 6.01 -18.43 5.56
C THR A 81 5.68 -16.97 5.70
N LEU A 82 6.61 -16.17 6.21
CA LEU A 82 6.48 -14.72 6.34
C LEU A 82 7.37 -14.01 5.34
N LYS A 83 6.81 -13.02 4.67
CA LYS A 83 7.54 -11.95 3.96
C LYS A 83 7.32 -10.65 4.69
N TRP A 84 8.40 -9.98 5.09
CA TRP A 84 8.38 -8.68 5.73
C TRP A 84 9.28 -7.72 4.97
N GLU A 85 8.81 -6.50 4.77
CA GLU A 85 9.58 -5.46 4.08
C GLU A 85 9.39 -4.12 4.80
N GLN A 86 10.52 -3.46 5.06
CA GLN A 86 10.58 -2.12 5.60
C GLN A 86 10.72 -1.11 4.45
N HIS A 87 9.74 -0.23 4.33
CA HIS A 87 9.75 0.89 3.38
C HIS A 87 10.03 2.21 4.09
N THR A 88 10.14 3.30 3.33
CA THR A 88 10.41 4.62 3.90
C THR A 88 9.32 5.07 4.88
N GLU A 89 8.04 4.89 4.51
CA GLU A 89 6.91 5.40 5.29
C GLU A 89 6.05 4.32 5.95
N PHE A 90 6.20 3.07 5.56
CA PHE A 90 5.36 1.97 6.03
C PHE A 90 6.15 0.66 6.11
N VAL A 91 5.54 -0.31 6.73
CA VAL A 91 6.07 -1.69 6.85
C VAL A 91 5.00 -2.65 6.38
N THR A 92 5.40 -3.72 5.71
CA THR A 92 4.49 -4.75 5.22
C THR A 92 4.82 -6.11 5.79
N TYR A 93 3.79 -6.87 6.11
CA TYR A 93 3.84 -8.25 6.55
C TYR A 93 2.92 -9.07 5.63
N THR A 94 3.43 -10.12 5.02
CA THR A 94 2.64 -11.09 4.25
C THR A 94 2.88 -12.47 4.80
N VAL A 95 1.86 -13.08 5.38
CA VAL A 95 1.92 -14.46 5.85
C VAL A 95 1.21 -15.36 4.84
N PHE A 96 1.91 -16.38 4.40
CA PHE A 96 1.40 -17.38 3.47
C PHE A 96 0.97 -18.63 4.24
N LEU A 97 -0.28 -19.04 4.04
CA LEU A 97 -0.91 -20.21 4.64
C LEU A 97 -1.16 -21.24 3.54
N ASP A 98 -0.63 -22.46 3.71
CA ASP A 98 -0.74 -23.55 2.73
C ASP A 98 -2.13 -24.20 2.67
N GLN A 99 -3.03 -23.81 3.56
CA GLN A 99 -4.36 -24.38 3.66
C GLN A 99 -5.43 -23.31 3.55
N LEU A 100 -6.50 -23.63 2.83
CA LEU A 100 -7.71 -22.81 2.79
C LEU A 100 -8.58 -23.09 4.01
N GLY A 101 -9.08 -22.03 4.63
CA GLY A 101 -10.18 -22.13 5.58
C GLY A 101 -11.46 -22.71 4.93
N GLN A 102 -12.35 -23.26 5.73
CA GLN A 102 -13.64 -23.80 5.25
C GLN A 102 -14.50 -22.70 4.62
N ARG A 103 -14.44 -21.51 5.21
CA ARG A 103 -15.17 -20.33 4.73
C ARG A 103 -14.22 -19.39 3.97
N PRO A 104 -14.59 -18.93 2.76
CA PRO A 104 -13.79 -17.96 2.03
C PRO A 104 -13.62 -16.68 2.82
N PHE A 105 -12.38 -16.18 2.88
CA PHE A 105 -12.02 -14.94 3.57
C PHE A 105 -12.48 -14.91 5.04
N ASP A 106 -12.29 -16.04 5.74
CA ASP A 106 -12.57 -16.08 7.16
C ASP A 106 -11.65 -15.12 7.92
N PRO A 107 -12.19 -14.16 8.70
CA PRO A 107 -11.35 -13.26 9.51
C PRO A 107 -10.36 -13.98 10.42
N ALA A 108 -10.64 -15.23 10.83
CA ALA A 108 -9.73 -16.05 11.60
C ALA A 108 -8.42 -16.38 10.84
N GLU A 109 -8.39 -16.31 9.50
CA GLU A 109 -7.16 -16.43 8.71
C GLU A 109 -6.17 -15.30 9.02
N PHE A 110 -6.65 -14.17 9.54
CA PHE A 110 -5.82 -13.04 9.95
C PHE A 110 -5.24 -13.18 11.37
N ASP A 111 -5.68 -14.17 12.16
CA ASP A 111 -5.15 -14.43 13.51
C ASP A 111 -3.74 -15.03 13.50
N VAL A 112 -3.17 -15.26 12.31
CA VAL A 112 -1.72 -15.46 12.12
C VAL A 112 -0.89 -14.26 12.58
N PHE A 113 -1.52 -13.10 12.73
CA PHE A 113 -0.99 -11.95 13.46
C PHE A 113 -1.62 -11.93 14.86
N PRO A 114 -0.92 -12.38 15.93
CA PRO A 114 -1.48 -12.49 17.26
C PRO A 114 -2.07 -11.16 17.75
N GLN A 115 -3.19 -11.23 18.47
CA GLN A 115 -3.89 -10.04 18.93
C GLN A 115 -2.99 -9.15 19.81
N ASP A 116 -2.23 -9.76 20.72
CA ASP A 116 -1.33 -9.05 21.62
C ASP A 116 -0.22 -8.33 20.84
N TRP A 117 0.34 -9.00 19.84
CA TRP A 117 1.32 -8.41 18.96
C TRP A 117 0.74 -7.23 18.17
N ARG A 118 -0.47 -7.39 17.59
CA ARG A 118 -1.16 -6.30 16.87
C ARG A 118 -1.43 -5.11 17.79
N ALA A 119 -1.84 -5.36 19.03
CA ALA A 119 -2.10 -4.31 20.03
C ALA A 119 -0.82 -3.56 20.45
N GLY A 120 0.33 -4.25 20.42
CA GLY A 120 1.65 -3.69 20.73
C GLY A 120 2.28 -2.88 19.59
N LEU A 121 1.71 -2.88 18.37
CA LEU A 121 2.22 -2.09 17.25
C LEU A 121 2.04 -0.59 17.50
N ASN A 122 3.14 0.16 17.58
CA ASN A 122 3.09 1.63 17.59
C ASN A 122 2.93 2.15 16.15
N ALA A 123 1.86 1.74 15.48
CA ALA A 123 1.60 2.01 14.08
C ALA A 123 0.11 1.99 13.77
N GLN A 124 -0.30 2.66 12.70
CA GLN A 124 -1.65 2.64 12.17
C GLN A 124 -1.76 1.71 10.97
N ARG A 125 -2.79 0.90 10.91
CA ARG A 125 -3.08 0.06 9.75
C ARG A 125 -3.45 0.94 8.55
N ILE A 126 -2.68 0.82 7.48
CA ILE A 126 -2.98 1.46 6.18
C ILE A 126 -3.92 0.59 5.38
N THR A 127 -3.58 -0.68 5.27
CA THR A 127 -4.46 -1.69 4.65
C THR A 127 -4.18 -3.08 5.21
N SER A 128 -5.17 -3.95 5.12
CA SER A 128 -5.02 -5.38 5.35
C SER A 128 -5.84 -6.15 4.33
N ILE A 129 -5.29 -7.25 3.84
CA ILE A 129 -5.88 -8.04 2.77
C ILE A 129 -5.94 -9.50 3.19
N LEU A 130 -7.08 -10.13 2.96
CA LEU A 130 -7.19 -11.58 2.84
C LEU A 130 -7.24 -11.93 1.36
N LEU A 131 -6.19 -12.58 0.87
CA LEU A 131 -6.09 -12.98 -0.53
C LEU A 131 -6.18 -14.50 -0.62
N ARG A 132 -7.13 -14.98 -1.41
CA ARG A 132 -7.36 -16.40 -1.64
C ARG A 132 -6.86 -16.80 -3.02
N LEU A 133 -5.85 -17.65 -3.06
CA LEU A 133 -5.31 -18.27 -4.27
C LEU A 133 -5.87 -19.68 -4.40
N VAL A 134 -6.65 -19.94 -5.44
CA VAL A 134 -7.29 -21.24 -5.68
C VAL A 134 -7.02 -21.74 -7.09
N PRO A 135 -7.08 -23.06 -7.36
CA PRO A 135 -7.07 -23.56 -8.71
C PRO A 135 -8.27 -22.99 -9.50
N ARG A 136 -8.04 -22.60 -10.76
CA ARG A 136 -9.11 -22.18 -11.65
C ARG A 136 -10.04 -23.36 -11.91
N PRO A 137 -11.37 -23.23 -11.68
CA PRO A 137 -12.31 -24.28 -12.01
C PRO A 137 -12.38 -24.49 -13.54
N PRO A 138 -12.84 -25.67 -14.02
CA PRO A 138 -12.89 -25.98 -15.44
C PRO A 138 -13.83 -25.08 -16.27
N GLN A 139 -14.81 -24.48 -15.63
CA GLN A 139 -15.80 -23.61 -16.29
C GLN A 139 -15.78 -22.22 -15.67
N ASP A 140 -15.66 -21.19 -16.49
CA ASP A 140 -15.67 -19.79 -16.04
C ASP A 140 -16.98 -19.38 -15.34
N ALA A 141 -18.10 -20.07 -15.62
CA ALA A 141 -19.35 -19.89 -14.90
C ALA A 141 -19.22 -20.15 -13.39
N GLN A 142 -18.39 -21.12 -12.98
CA GLN A 142 -18.13 -21.42 -11.57
C GLN A 142 -17.33 -20.31 -10.89
N ILE A 143 -16.45 -19.61 -11.64
CA ILE A 143 -15.81 -18.39 -11.14
C ILE A 143 -16.88 -17.31 -10.93
N ALA A 144 -17.77 -17.11 -11.89
CA ALA A 144 -18.81 -16.10 -11.80
C ALA A 144 -19.76 -16.33 -10.61
N GLU A 145 -20.10 -17.57 -10.28
CA GLU A 145 -20.88 -17.95 -9.09
C GLU A 145 -20.11 -17.62 -7.81
N ALA A 146 -18.86 -18.08 -7.68
CA ALA A 146 -18.03 -17.79 -6.52
C ALA A 146 -17.87 -16.28 -6.28
N LEU A 147 -17.73 -15.50 -7.35
CA LEU A 147 -17.59 -14.05 -7.25
C LEU A 147 -18.85 -13.35 -6.73
N GLN A 148 -20.04 -13.85 -7.02
CA GLN A 148 -21.31 -13.33 -6.49
C GLN A 148 -21.42 -13.53 -4.98
N ASP A 149 -20.92 -14.66 -4.48
CA ASP A 149 -20.95 -14.98 -3.05
C ASP A 149 -19.84 -14.26 -2.27
N TRP A 150 -18.69 -14.02 -2.93
CA TRP A 150 -17.50 -13.52 -2.25
C TRP A 150 -17.40 -12.01 -2.21
N PHE A 151 -17.97 -11.29 -3.16
CA PHE A 151 -17.76 -9.86 -3.37
C PHE A 151 -19.07 -9.10 -3.59
N VAL A 152 -18.98 -7.78 -3.42
CA VAL A 152 -20.09 -6.86 -3.69
C VAL A 152 -20.13 -6.56 -5.18
N PRO A 153 -21.20 -6.99 -5.91
CA PRO A 153 -21.24 -6.95 -7.37
C PRO A 153 -21.03 -5.56 -7.99
N GLU A 154 -21.56 -4.50 -7.33
CA GLU A 154 -21.57 -3.13 -7.86
C GLU A 154 -20.16 -2.51 -7.95
N SER A 155 -19.21 -3.02 -7.19
CA SER A 155 -17.82 -2.54 -7.20
C SER A 155 -16.81 -3.60 -7.65
N LEU A 156 -17.29 -4.78 -8.05
CA LEU A 156 -16.45 -5.90 -8.43
C LEU A 156 -15.66 -5.59 -9.71
N ALA A 157 -14.34 -5.72 -9.63
CA ALA A 157 -13.42 -5.75 -10.76
C ALA A 157 -12.85 -7.16 -10.94
N VAL A 158 -12.84 -7.65 -12.18
CA VAL A 158 -12.35 -8.99 -12.55
C VAL A 158 -11.58 -8.92 -13.85
N ALA A 159 -10.41 -9.54 -13.89
CA ALA A 159 -9.59 -9.57 -15.09
C ALA A 159 -8.85 -10.92 -15.23
N SER A 160 -8.66 -11.38 -16.46
CA SER A 160 -7.61 -12.35 -16.77
C SER A 160 -6.28 -11.63 -16.89
N VAL A 161 -5.20 -12.20 -16.36
CA VAL A 161 -3.89 -11.54 -16.28
C VAL A 161 -2.77 -12.42 -16.83
N LEU A 162 -1.72 -11.74 -17.32
CA LEU A 162 -0.47 -12.39 -17.78
C LEU A 162 -0.76 -13.53 -18.77
N GLU A 163 -1.43 -13.23 -19.89
CA GLU A 163 -1.79 -14.21 -20.93
C GLU A 163 -2.55 -15.41 -20.33
N ASP A 164 -3.60 -15.11 -19.58
CA ASP A 164 -4.50 -16.09 -18.94
C ASP A 164 -3.84 -17.01 -17.90
N ALA A 165 -2.74 -16.55 -17.28
CA ALA A 165 -2.09 -17.28 -16.18
C ALA A 165 -2.98 -17.38 -14.93
N ALA A 166 -3.86 -16.41 -14.72
CA ALA A 166 -4.85 -16.43 -13.65
C ALA A 166 -6.00 -15.46 -13.95
N VAL A 167 -7.14 -15.67 -13.30
CA VAL A 167 -8.20 -14.68 -13.18
C VAL A 167 -8.09 -14.06 -11.78
N ILE A 168 -8.08 -12.73 -11.72
CA ILE A 168 -8.03 -11.97 -10.46
C ILE A 168 -9.35 -11.27 -10.22
N ALA A 169 -9.72 -11.09 -8.95
CA ALA A 169 -10.93 -10.38 -8.57
C ALA A 169 -10.79 -9.63 -7.24
N SER A 170 -11.41 -8.47 -7.13
CA SER A 170 -11.62 -7.71 -5.91
C SER A 170 -12.79 -6.75 -6.07
N ASP A 171 -13.48 -6.45 -4.98
CA ASP A 171 -14.47 -5.38 -4.94
C ASP A 171 -13.91 -4.06 -4.37
N PHE A 172 -12.64 -4.05 -4.00
CA PHE A 172 -11.94 -2.91 -3.38
C PHE A 172 -12.68 -2.32 -2.16
N ARG A 173 -13.46 -3.15 -1.46
CA ARG A 173 -14.16 -2.78 -0.24
C ARG A 173 -13.50 -3.38 0.98
N ILE A 174 -13.50 -2.62 2.06
CA ILE A 174 -13.14 -3.11 3.38
C ILE A 174 -14.37 -3.81 3.95
N ASP A 175 -14.23 -5.07 4.33
CA ASP A 175 -15.30 -5.87 4.92
C ASP A 175 -15.58 -5.47 6.39
N PRO A 176 -16.64 -6.00 7.02
CA PRO A 176 -16.95 -5.69 8.43
C PRO A 176 -15.85 -6.08 9.41
N ALA A 177 -14.97 -7.03 9.07
CA ALA A 177 -13.81 -7.40 9.88
C ALA A 177 -12.61 -6.46 9.69
N GLY A 178 -12.71 -5.55 8.73
CA GLY A 178 -11.70 -4.55 8.43
C GLY A 178 -10.67 -4.98 7.40
N HIS A 179 -10.94 -6.03 6.61
CA HIS A 179 -10.02 -6.54 5.60
C HIS A 179 -10.56 -6.29 4.19
N MET A 180 -9.65 -6.02 3.27
CA MET A 180 -9.93 -6.11 1.85
C MET A 180 -9.84 -7.56 1.38
N ARG A 181 -10.67 -7.94 0.43
CA ARG A 181 -10.71 -9.31 -0.10
C ARG A 181 -10.23 -9.32 -1.53
N MET A 182 -9.38 -10.29 -1.86
CA MET A 182 -8.87 -10.51 -3.21
C MET A 182 -8.86 -12.00 -3.54
N ALA A 183 -9.23 -12.35 -4.77
CA ALA A 183 -9.18 -13.74 -5.24
C ALA A 183 -8.24 -13.86 -6.44
N VAL A 184 -7.55 -14.98 -6.53
CA VAL A 184 -6.71 -15.37 -7.67
C VAL A 184 -7.06 -16.82 -8.03
N PHE A 185 -7.63 -17.02 -9.21
CA PHE A 185 -7.94 -18.33 -9.76
C PHE A 185 -6.79 -18.71 -10.71
N ALA A 186 -5.92 -19.60 -10.27
CA ALA A 186 -4.70 -19.98 -10.98
C ALA A 186 -5.02 -20.96 -12.12
N THR A 187 -4.67 -20.61 -13.34
CA THR A 187 -4.77 -21.51 -14.49
C THR A 187 -3.78 -22.70 -14.32
N GLU A 188 -4.22 -23.90 -14.64
CA GLU A 188 -3.39 -25.09 -14.56
C GLU A 188 -2.07 -24.92 -15.35
N GLY A 189 -0.97 -25.41 -14.81
CA GLY A 189 0.36 -25.25 -15.41
C GLY A 189 1.03 -23.89 -15.19
N THR A 190 0.38 -22.93 -14.56
CA THR A 190 1.01 -21.66 -14.24
C THR A 190 2.12 -21.84 -13.19
N GLY A 191 3.34 -21.44 -13.55
CA GLY A 191 4.51 -21.60 -12.68
C GLY A 191 4.41 -20.81 -11.36
N SER A 192 4.90 -21.40 -10.26
CA SER A 192 4.80 -20.87 -8.89
C SER A 192 5.36 -19.45 -8.72
N ARG A 193 6.46 -19.11 -9.39
CA ARG A 193 7.02 -17.74 -9.39
C ARG A 193 6.10 -16.73 -10.08
N ARG A 194 5.33 -17.16 -11.09
CA ARG A 194 4.38 -16.29 -11.78
C ARG A 194 3.18 -15.98 -10.88
N LEU A 195 2.66 -16.98 -10.17
CA LEU A 195 1.60 -16.80 -9.18
C LEU A 195 2.06 -15.91 -8.03
N GLY A 196 3.24 -16.14 -7.50
CA GLY A 196 3.81 -15.28 -6.45
C GLY A 196 3.93 -13.82 -6.88
N ARG A 197 4.32 -13.54 -8.12
CA ARG A 197 4.33 -12.16 -8.66
C ARG A 197 2.95 -11.55 -8.77
N ILE A 198 1.93 -12.32 -9.15
CA ILE A 198 0.54 -11.83 -9.20
C ILE A 198 0.09 -11.43 -7.80
N VAL A 199 0.24 -12.31 -6.81
CA VAL A 199 -0.14 -12.07 -5.42
C VAL A 199 0.56 -10.83 -4.85
N GLN A 200 1.87 -10.73 -5.03
CA GLN A 200 2.64 -9.58 -4.56
C GLN A 200 2.16 -8.27 -5.22
N ARG A 201 1.94 -8.25 -6.54
CA ARG A 201 1.46 -7.06 -7.25
C ARG A 201 0.10 -6.59 -6.75
N LEU A 202 -0.80 -7.51 -6.45
CA LEU A 202 -2.12 -7.17 -5.90
C LEU A 202 -1.98 -6.49 -4.53
N CYS A 203 -1.14 -7.02 -3.65
CA CYS A 203 -0.85 -6.39 -2.36
C CYS A 203 -0.18 -5.01 -2.52
N GLU A 204 0.78 -4.89 -3.44
CA GLU A 204 1.46 -3.63 -3.75
C GLU A 204 0.49 -2.58 -4.30
N ILE A 205 -0.39 -2.93 -5.25
CA ILE A 205 -1.41 -2.03 -5.81
C ILE A 205 -2.25 -1.44 -4.68
N GLU A 206 -2.76 -2.27 -3.79
CA GLU A 206 -3.61 -1.83 -2.69
C GLU A 206 -2.84 -0.92 -1.72
N THR A 207 -1.63 -1.30 -1.36
CA THR A 207 -0.81 -0.52 -0.43
C THR A 207 -0.45 0.86 -1.00
N TYR A 208 0.09 0.90 -2.21
CA TYR A 208 0.48 2.17 -2.82
C TYR A 208 -0.72 3.05 -3.19
N LYS A 209 -1.87 2.44 -3.57
CA LYS A 209 -3.14 3.16 -3.71
C LYS A 209 -3.54 3.82 -2.37
N SER A 210 -3.50 3.07 -1.28
CA SER A 210 -3.87 3.59 0.04
C SER A 210 -2.90 4.67 0.53
N MET A 211 -1.59 4.51 0.28
CA MET A 211 -0.57 5.51 0.61
C MET A 211 -0.72 6.80 -0.20
N SER A 212 -1.03 6.70 -1.50
CA SER A 212 -1.25 7.89 -2.34
C SER A 212 -2.55 8.63 -1.96
N MET A 213 -3.59 7.92 -1.52
CA MET A 213 -4.83 8.53 -1.04
C MET A 213 -4.65 9.39 0.22
N LEU A 214 -3.55 9.22 0.98
CA LEU A 214 -3.18 10.15 2.06
C LEU A 214 -2.88 11.56 1.52
N GLY A 215 -2.32 11.66 0.31
CA GLY A 215 -2.15 12.96 -0.36
C GLY A 215 -3.47 13.62 -0.69
N PHE A 216 -4.46 12.86 -1.15
CA PHE A 216 -5.81 13.40 -1.40
C PHE A 216 -6.46 13.95 -0.11
N ALA A 217 -6.34 13.24 1.00
CA ALA A 217 -6.81 13.73 2.30
C ALA A 217 -6.08 15.04 2.70
N LYS A 218 -4.77 15.11 2.45
CA LYS A 218 -3.95 16.28 2.78
C LYS A 218 -4.29 17.50 1.92
N VAL A 219 -4.54 17.33 0.63
CA VAL A 219 -5.00 18.42 -0.26
C VAL A 219 -6.33 19.01 0.23
N ARG A 220 -7.25 18.18 0.71
CA ARG A 220 -8.51 18.66 1.29
C ARG A 220 -8.30 19.47 2.58
N GLU A 221 -7.34 19.08 3.40
CA GLU A 221 -6.95 19.85 4.58
C GLU A 221 -6.34 21.21 4.19
N PHE A 222 -5.45 21.22 3.19
CA PHE A 222 -4.84 22.45 2.68
C PHE A 222 -5.87 23.40 2.06
N ALA A 223 -6.84 22.91 1.30
CA ALA A 223 -7.88 23.74 0.72
C ALA A 223 -8.58 24.60 1.79
N GLY A 224 -8.98 24.01 2.92
CA GLY A 224 -9.59 24.75 4.01
C GLY A 224 -8.66 25.71 4.75
N GLN A 225 -7.34 25.51 4.68
CA GLN A 225 -6.34 26.45 5.20
C GLN A 225 -6.11 27.62 4.24
N LEU A 226 -6.03 27.32 2.94
CA LEU A 226 -5.91 28.34 1.88
C LEU A 226 -7.12 29.26 1.85
N ASP A 227 -8.35 28.72 1.95
CA ASP A 227 -9.58 29.52 2.02
C ASP A 227 -9.54 30.53 3.19
N ARG A 228 -8.99 30.14 4.35
CA ARG A 228 -8.83 31.05 5.50
C ARG A 228 -7.81 32.15 5.23
N ILE A 229 -6.65 31.79 4.67
CA ILE A 229 -5.60 32.74 4.29
C ILE A 229 -6.13 33.72 3.23
N ASP A 230 -6.89 33.24 2.27
CA ASP A 230 -7.50 34.08 1.22
C ASP A 230 -8.52 35.07 1.81
N ALA A 231 -9.34 34.65 2.75
CA ALA A 231 -10.24 35.53 3.48
C ALA A 231 -9.50 36.59 4.29
N GLU A 232 -8.42 36.22 5.03
CA GLU A 232 -7.59 37.15 5.78
C GLU A 232 -6.90 38.17 4.87
N LEU A 233 -6.43 37.74 3.71
CA LEU A 233 -5.80 38.62 2.73
C LEU A 233 -6.81 39.61 2.14
N ASN A 234 -8.03 39.16 1.84
CA ASN A 234 -9.10 40.00 1.33
C ASN A 234 -9.54 41.06 2.38
N ASP A 235 -9.64 40.68 3.66
CA ASP A 235 -9.95 41.60 4.76
C ASP A 235 -8.84 42.66 4.94
N LEU A 236 -7.57 42.25 4.80
CA LEU A 236 -6.43 43.17 4.81
C LEU A 236 -6.48 44.18 3.67
N MET A 237 -6.73 43.69 2.45
CA MET A 237 -6.82 44.56 1.28
C MET A 237 -7.98 45.54 1.38
N ALA A 238 -9.14 45.15 1.91
CA ALA A 238 -10.27 46.02 2.16
C ALA A 238 -9.95 47.10 3.21
N GLY A 239 -9.17 46.76 4.23
CA GLY A 239 -8.71 47.69 5.29
C GLY A 239 -7.65 48.70 4.83
N MET A 240 -6.86 48.38 3.79
CA MET A 240 -5.78 49.24 3.27
C MET A 240 -6.28 50.54 2.57
N ALA A 241 -7.57 50.62 2.26
CA ALA A 241 -8.16 51.83 1.66
C ALA A 241 -8.28 53.03 2.59
N GLY A 242 -7.82 52.94 3.85
CA GLY A 242 -7.83 53.98 4.90
C GLY A 242 -6.52 54.15 5.62
N THR A 243 -6.00 55.35 5.67
CA THR A 243 -4.96 56.02 6.46
C THR A 243 -3.69 55.24 6.89
N SER A 244 -2.56 55.96 6.79
CA SER A 244 -1.14 55.58 7.02
C SER A 244 -0.79 55.02 8.43
N ALA A 245 -1.65 55.14 9.42
CA ALA A 245 -1.38 54.66 10.79
C ALA A 245 -1.49 53.14 10.97
N MET A 246 -2.00 52.42 9.95
CA MET A 246 -2.17 50.97 9.98
C MET A 246 -1.08 50.20 9.20
N ALA A 247 -0.05 50.86 8.70
CA ALA A 247 0.94 50.22 7.83
C ALA A 247 1.79 49.16 8.57
N GLU A 248 2.11 49.37 9.83
CA GLU A 248 2.91 48.45 10.65
C GLU A 248 2.11 47.17 11.01
N ASP A 249 0.86 47.34 11.41
CA ASP A 249 -0.05 46.22 11.67
C ASP A 249 -0.32 45.39 10.41
N THR A 250 -0.56 46.07 9.28
CA THR A 250 -0.71 45.42 7.99
C THR A 250 0.52 44.63 7.58
N LEU A 251 1.72 45.18 7.81
CA LEU A 251 2.99 44.47 7.52
C LEU A 251 3.14 43.21 8.37
N HIS A 252 2.86 43.29 9.67
CA HIS A 252 2.93 42.12 10.55
C HIS A 252 1.96 41.03 10.12
N ARG A 253 0.71 41.34 9.78
CA ARG A 253 -0.27 40.39 9.32
C ARG A 253 0.14 39.75 7.95
N LEU A 254 0.73 40.53 7.05
CA LEU A 254 1.28 39.98 5.77
C LEU A 254 2.46 39.05 6.01
N LEU A 255 3.32 39.35 6.99
CA LEU A 255 4.42 38.45 7.37
C LEU A 255 3.88 37.14 7.98
N ASP A 256 2.87 37.21 8.83
CA ASP A 256 2.25 36.01 9.41
C ASP A 256 1.60 35.12 8.33
N ILE A 257 0.90 35.73 7.38
CA ILE A 257 0.35 35.04 6.20
C ILE A 257 1.49 34.39 5.38
N SER A 258 2.59 35.12 5.13
CA SER A 258 3.74 34.60 4.38
C SER A 258 4.37 33.39 5.08
N VAL A 259 4.59 33.47 6.38
CA VAL A 259 5.12 32.35 7.20
C VAL A 259 4.17 31.15 7.16
N GLY A 260 2.85 31.39 7.24
CA GLY A 260 1.84 30.34 7.13
C GLY A 260 1.87 29.63 5.78
N LEU A 261 1.98 30.41 4.68
CA LEU A 261 2.08 29.87 3.32
C LEU A 261 3.37 29.06 3.10
N GLU A 262 4.51 29.53 3.60
CA GLU A 262 5.78 28.81 3.52
C GLU A 262 5.71 27.48 4.30
N ALA A 263 5.13 27.47 5.48
CA ALA A 263 4.94 26.25 6.27
C ALA A 263 4.04 25.24 5.54
N LEU A 264 2.92 25.71 4.95
CA LEU A 264 2.03 24.88 4.12
C LEU A 264 2.75 24.33 2.89
N SER A 265 3.54 25.14 2.20
CA SER A 265 4.31 24.75 1.02
C SER A 265 5.32 23.64 1.35
N ALA A 266 6.01 23.77 2.48
CA ALA A 266 6.98 22.77 2.93
C ALA A 266 6.31 21.42 3.26
N ASP A 267 5.19 21.44 4.00
CA ASP A 267 4.42 20.23 4.34
C ASP A 267 3.77 19.60 3.10
N ALA A 268 3.24 20.42 2.19
CA ALA A 268 2.70 19.99 0.92
C ALA A 268 3.72 19.26 0.05
N SER A 269 4.89 19.86 -0.14
CA SER A 269 5.91 19.36 -1.07
C SER A 269 6.33 17.93 -0.77
N TYR A 270 6.55 17.60 0.51
CA TYR A 270 6.89 16.24 0.91
C TYR A 270 5.75 15.25 0.61
N ARG A 271 4.53 15.57 1.05
CA ARG A 271 3.38 14.65 0.89
C ARG A 271 2.94 14.50 -0.55
N LEU A 272 2.93 15.58 -1.33
CA LEU A 272 2.54 15.55 -2.73
C LEU A 272 3.59 14.80 -3.57
N GLY A 273 4.88 15.04 -3.36
CA GLY A 273 5.95 14.29 -4.03
C GLY A 273 5.90 12.77 -3.72
N ALA A 274 5.63 12.39 -2.47
CA ALA A 274 5.43 10.98 -2.12
C ALA A 274 4.17 10.40 -2.79
N THR A 275 3.09 11.17 -2.88
CA THR A 275 1.84 10.75 -3.52
C THR A 275 2.04 10.49 -5.00
N GLU A 276 2.72 11.38 -5.72
CA GLU A 276 3.05 11.21 -7.14
C GLU A 276 3.88 9.95 -7.37
N ALA A 277 4.91 9.72 -6.54
CA ALA A 277 5.72 8.52 -6.61
C ALA A 277 4.89 7.23 -6.41
N TYR A 278 3.98 7.22 -5.43
CA TYR A 278 3.10 6.07 -5.18
C TYR A 278 2.08 5.86 -6.31
N GLN A 279 1.52 6.93 -6.86
CA GLN A 279 0.63 6.86 -8.03
C GLN A 279 1.34 6.24 -9.23
N ALA A 280 2.57 6.64 -9.50
CA ALA A 280 3.38 6.06 -10.58
C ALA A 280 3.61 4.56 -10.36
N ILE A 281 3.84 4.12 -9.12
CA ILE A 281 3.98 2.69 -8.80
C ILE A 281 2.66 1.95 -9.03
N VAL A 282 1.50 2.51 -8.62
CA VAL A 282 0.19 1.90 -8.90
C VAL A 282 0.00 1.69 -10.39
N ALA A 283 0.21 2.73 -11.21
CA ALA A 283 0.10 2.64 -12.66
C ALA A 283 1.03 1.57 -13.25
N GLN A 284 2.28 1.52 -12.81
CA GLN A 284 3.25 0.51 -13.21
C GLN A 284 2.79 -0.92 -12.85
N ARG A 285 2.25 -1.13 -11.64
CA ARG A 285 1.81 -2.45 -11.19
C ARG A 285 0.56 -2.92 -11.93
N ILE A 286 -0.40 -2.03 -12.18
CA ILE A 286 -1.58 -2.31 -13.02
C ILE A 286 -1.13 -2.70 -14.45
N GLY A 287 -0.30 -1.88 -15.10
CA GLY A 287 0.22 -2.19 -16.44
C GLY A 287 0.99 -3.52 -16.51
N ALA A 288 1.72 -3.87 -15.42
CA ALA A 288 2.46 -5.12 -15.34
C ALA A 288 1.56 -6.37 -15.17
N LEU A 289 0.29 -6.22 -14.83
CA LEU A 289 -0.69 -7.32 -14.82
C LEU A 289 -1.04 -7.76 -16.25
N ARG A 290 -0.90 -6.89 -17.25
CA ARG A 290 -1.28 -7.16 -18.65
C ARG A 290 -2.67 -7.79 -18.70
N GLU A 291 -3.63 -7.08 -18.11
CA GLU A 291 -4.98 -7.59 -17.97
C GLU A 291 -5.74 -7.63 -19.30
N THR A 292 -6.62 -8.58 -19.39
CA THR A 292 -7.65 -8.69 -20.43
C THR A 292 -9.01 -8.88 -19.76
N ARG A 293 -10.08 -8.46 -20.44
CA ARG A 293 -11.43 -8.58 -19.88
C ARG A 293 -11.82 -10.03 -19.65
N PHE A 294 -12.35 -10.29 -18.47
CA PHE A 294 -12.97 -11.57 -18.14
C PHE A 294 -14.49 -11.45 -18.20
N MET A 295 -15.14 -12.24 -19.04
CA MET A 295 -16.62 -12.29 -19.23
C MET A 295 -17.27 -10.89 -19.35
N ALA A 296 -16.65 -9.97 -20.09
CA ALA A 296 -17.10 -8.59 -20.29
C ALA A 296 -17.26 -7.76 -18.98
N ARG A 297 -16.71 -8.23 -17.85
CA ARG A 297 -16.71 -7.49 -16.59
C ARG A 297 -15.70 -6.34 -16.60
N GLN A 298 -15.90 -5.37 -15.70
CA GLN A 298 -14.93 -4.29 -15.43
C GLN A 298 -13.62 -4.89 -14.92
N GLY A 299 -12.48 -4.47 -15.51
CA GLY A 299 -11.14 -4.85 -15.06
C GLY A 299 -10.61 -3.94 -13.93
N PHE A 300 -9.41 -4.25 -13.45
CA PHE A 300 -8.73 -3.45 -12.43
C PHE A 300 -8.31 -2.08 -12.96
N ASP A 301 -7.77 -2.02 -14.19
CA ASP A 301 -7.42 -0.75 -14.84
C ASP A 301 -8.65 0.16 -14.98
N GLU A 302 -9.76 -0.37 -15.51
CA GLU A 302 -11.00 0.38 -15.66
C GLU A 302 -11.55 0.86 -14.30
N PHE A 303 -11.45 0.04 -13.24
CA PHE A 303 -11.82 0.44 -11.88
C PHE A 303 -10.95 1.61 -11.41
N MET A 304 -9.63 1.52 -11.58
CA MET A 304 -8.69 2.57 -11.18
C MET A 304 -8.93 3.86 -11.94
N MET A 305 -9.14 3.81 -13.25
CA MET A 305 -9.47 4.98 -14.07
C MET A 305 -10.75 5.69 -13.62
N ARG A 306 -11.76 4.93 -13.19
CA ARG A 306 -13.06 5.50 -12.79
C ARG A 306 -13.12 5.99 -11.36
N ARG A 307 -12.38 5.38 -10.44
CA ARG A 307 -12.53 5.60 -9.00
C ARG A 307 -11.32 6.26 -8.35
N TYR A 308 -10.12 5.86 -8.76
CA TYR A 308 -8.88 6.30 -8.15
C TYR A 308 -8.26 7.50 -8.86
N GLU A 309 -8.15 7.48 -10.19
CA GLU A 309 -7.55 8.59 -10.92
C GLU A 309 -8.22 9.95 -10.71
N PRO A 310 -9.57 10.08 -10.64
CA PRO A 310 -10.18 11.37 -10.37
C PRO A 310 -9.73 11.98 -9.04
N ALA A 311 -9.53 11.15 -8.00
CA ALA A 311 -8.99 11.61 -6.73
C ALA A 311 -7.52 12.05 -6.86
N MET A 312 -6.72 11.33 -7.62
CA MET A 312 -5.31 11.68 -7.83
C MET A 312 -5.14 12.97 -8.65
N ARG A 313 -5.97 13.21 -9.65
CA ARG A 313 -5.97 14.47 -10.43
C ARG A 313 -6.24 15.73 -9.59
N THR A 314 -6.81 15.60 -8.42
CA THR A 314 -6.97 16.73 -7.49
C THR A 314 -5.72 16.99 -6.65
N VAL A 315 -4.75 16.08 -6.71
CA VAL A 315 -3.51 16.17 -5.92
C VAL A 315 -2.35 16.69 -6.76
N THR A 316 -2.34 16.35 -8.04
CA THR A 316 -1.33 16.79 -9.04
C THR A 316 -1.84 17.98 -9.83
#